data_13a0ac9345e8dc88d98095da1ba0efe7
#
_entry.id   13a0ac9345e8dc88d98095da1ba0efe7
#
_cell.length_a   1.000
_cell.length_b   1.000
_cell.length_c   1.000
_cell.angle_alpha   90.00
_cell.angle_beta   90.00
_cell.angle_gamma   90.00
#
_symmetry.space_group_name_H-M   'P 1'
#
loop_
_entity.id
_entity.type
_entity.pdbx_description
1 polymer ?
#
loop_
_entity_poly.entity_id
_entity_poly.type
_entity_poly.pdbx_seq_one_letter_code
_entity_poly.pdbx_strand_id
1 'polypeptide(L)'
;DNAFYYFTREELKNVLILIEDLHGAQTVLYPLRELQTKQRITKTVTLKDKKGNLKTVQLVVEGPVSVAGCTTQEKLYEDNASRSFLIYIDESKEQDARIMEYQRKKSAGKINTAREREVKKLMQNCQRILQPITVINPYAEKLKIPAEVFKPRRSNAHYLQRIEAVTYYKQY
;
A
#
# COMPACT_ATOMS: atom_id res chain seq x y z
N ASP A 1 -7.31 -15.91 14.89
CA ASP A 1 -7.37 -16.23 13.45
C ASP A 1 -7.32 -14.97 12.62
N ASN A 2 -6.52 -15.01 11.56
CA ASN A 2 -6.33 -13.85 10.69
C ASN A 2 -7.45 -13.77 9.66
N ALA A 3 -8.23 -12.69 9.71
CA ALA A 3 -9.39 -12.47 8.84
C ALA A 3 -9.04 -12.47 7.34
N PHE A 4 -7.80 -12.12 6.96
CA PHE A 4 -7.38 -12.06 5.54
C PHE A 4 -7.54 -13.38 4.78
N TYR A 5 -7.53 -14.51 5.45
CA TYR A 5 -7.73 -15.80 4.82
C TYR A 5 -9.20 -16.13 4.52
N TYR A 6 -10.14 -15.34 5.02
CA TYR A 6 -11.59 -15.60 4.90
C TYR A 6 -12.28 -14.70 3.87
N PHE A 7 -11.53 -13.81 3.20
CA PHE A 7 -12.04 -13.10 2.04
C PHE A 7 -12.29 -14.09 0.89
N THR A 8 -13.22 -13.75 0.01
CA THR A 8 -13.42 -14.51 -1.22
C THR A 8 -12.17 -14.40 -2.12
N ARG A 9 -12.03 -15.33 -3.05
CA ARG A 9 -10.80 -15.48 -3.84
C ARG A 9 -10.32 -14.19 -4.49
N GLU A 10 -11.22 -13.39 -5.03
CA GLU A 10 -10.89 -12.19 -5.82
C GLU A 10 -11.21 -10.87 -5.12
N GLU A 11 -11.74 -10.93 -3.92
CA GLU A 11 -12.24 -9.76 -3.19
C GLU A 11 -11.15 -8.72 -2.89
N LEU A 12 -9.91 -9.15 -2.75
CA LEU A 12 -8.77 -8.26 -2.48
C LEU A 12 -7.98 -7.87 -3.74
N LYS A 13 -8.39 -8.32 -4.93
CA LYS A 13 -7.70 -7.91 -6.16
C LYS A 13 -7.81 -6.41 -6.41
N ASN A 14 -6.67 -5.75 -6.62
CA ASN A 14 -6.55 -4.32 -6.88
C ASN A 14 -7.09 -3.41 -5.77
N VAL A 15 -7.13 -3.91 -4.53
CA VAL A 15 -7.57 -3.15 -3.36
C VAL A 15 -6.38 -2.43 -2.72
N LEU A 16 -6.62 -1.18 -2.28
CA LEU A 16 -5.72 -0.44 -1.39
C LEU A 16 -6.15 -0.68 0.05
N ILE A 17 -5.28 -1.30 0.84
CA ILE A 17 -5.48 -1.56 2.27
C ILE A 17 -4.80 -0.44 3.05
N LEU A 18 -5.56 0.28 3.86
CA LEU A 18 -5.05 1.33 4.74
C LEU A 18 -4.99 0.80 6.17
N ILE A 19 -3.83 0.96 6.82
CA ILE A 19 -3.58 0.54 8.21
C ILE A 19 -3.16 1.78 9.00
N GLU A 20 -4.02 2.25 9.88
CA GLU A 20 -3.77 3.46 10.66
C GLU A 20 -2.65 3.26 11.68
N ASP A 21 -2.52 2.06 12.26
CA ASP A 21 -1.44 1.70 13.17
C ASP A 21 -0.86 0.33 12.82
N LEU A 22 0.34 0.33 12.27
CA LEU A 22 1.07 -0.90 11.93
C LEU A 22 1.46 -1.71 13.17
N HIS A 23 1.65 -1.06 14.32
CA HIS A 23 2.00 -1.77 15.56
C HIS A 23 0.85 -2.65 16.04
N GLY A 24 -0.37 -2.13 16.04
CA GLY A 24 -1.58 -2.90 16.38
C GLY A 24 -1.92 -4.00 15.38
N ALA A 25 -1.39 -3.92 14.16
CA ALA A 25 -1.71 -4.82 13.05
C ALA A 25 -0.73 -5.99 12.86
N GLN A 26 0.13 -6.32 13.83
CA GLN A 26 1.21 -7.32 13.71
C GLN A 26 0.74 -8.68 13.17
N THR A 27 -0.42 -9.15 13.61
CA THR A 27 -0.97 -10.46 13.21
C THR A 27 -1.34 -10.53 11.71
N VAL A 28 -1.62 -9.38 11.08
CA VAL A 28 -2.01 -9.33 9.66
C VAL A 28 -0.84 -9.03 8.72
N LEU A 29 0.30 -8.59 9.24
CA LEU A 29 1.45 -8.21 8.42
C LEU A 29 2.03 -9.39 7.64
N TYR A 30 2.00 -10.60 8.19
CA TYR A 30 2.51 -11.78 7.48
C TYR A 30 1.69 -12.11 6.21
N PRO A 31 0.38 -12.33 6.28
CA PRO A 31 -0.41 -12.57 5.06
C PRO A 31 -0.41 -11.40 4.08
N LEU A 32 -0.30 -10.15 4.55
CA LEU A 32 -0.14 -9.01 3.66
C LEU A 32 1.16 -9.07 2.88
N ARG A 33 2.28 -9.44 3.51
CA ARG A 33 3.57 -9.65 2.81
C ARG A 33 3.49 -10.73 1.74
N GLU A 34 2.80 -11.83 2.04
CA GLU A 34 2.59 -12.90 1.07
C GLU A 34 1.73 -12.43 -0.11
N LEU A 35 0.64 -11.69 0.15
CA LEU A 35 -0.19 -11.07 -0.89
C LEU A 35 0.59 -10.09 -1.75
N GLN A 36 1.42 -9.24 -1.14
CA GLN A 36 2.27 -8.29 -1.87
C GLN A 36 3.32 -8.98 -2.75
N THR A 37 3.88 -10.10 -2.27
CA THR A 37 5.01 -10.76 -2.96
C THR A 37 4.55 -11.82 -3.93
N LYS A 38 3.65 -12.71 -3.49
CA LYS A 38 3.17 -13.87 -4.25
C LYS A 38 1.83 -13.64 -4.91
N GLN A 39 1.19 -12.51 -4.60
CA GLN A 39 -0.15 -12.15 -5.05
C GLN A 39 -1.20 -13.22 -4.70
N ARG A 40 -0.91 -14.07 -3.72
CA ARG A 40 -1.79 -15.15 -3.29
C ARG A 40 -1.44 -15.61 -1.88
N ILE A 41 -2.47 -15.84 -1.07
CA ILE A 41 -2.36 -16.56 0.20
C ILE A 41 -3.30 -17.76 0.21
N THR A 42 -2.91 -18.78 0.95
CA THR A 42 -3.67 -20.02 1.06
C THR A 42 -3.70 -20.48 2.51
N LYS A 43 -4.86 -20.91 2.99
CA LYS A 43 -5.01 -21.52 4.32
C LYS A 43 -5.86 -22.78 4.20
N THR A 44 -5.40 -23.87 4.78
CA THR A 44 -6.19 -25.10 4.90
C THR A 44 -6.91 -25.08 6.24
N VAL A 45 -8.22 -25.23 6.21
CA VAL A 45 -9.09 -25.28 7.41
C VAL A 45 -9.98 -26.49 7.37
N THR A 46 -10.30 -27.03 8.55
CA THR A 46 -11.24 -28.11 8.70
C THR A 46 -12.57 -27.53 9.17
N LEU A 47 -13.61 -27.69 8.38
CA LEU A 47 -14.95 -27.24 8.67
C LEU A 47 -15.87 -28.43 8.92
N LYS A 48 -16.87 -28.26 9.77
CA LYS A 48 -17.96 -29.22 9.92
C LYS A 48 -19.07 -28.92 8.91
N ASP A 49 -19.50 -29.93 8.18
CA ASP A 49 -20.67 -29.81 7.32
C ASP A 49 -21.98 -29.79 8.15
N LYS A 50 -23.12 -29.58 7.48
CA LYS A 50 -24.43 -29.56 8.14
C LYS A 50 -24.81 -30.88 8.82
N LYS A 51 -24.13 -31.99 8.47
CA LYS A 51 -24.32 -33.33 9.06
C LYS A 51 -23.30 -33.64 10.16
N GLY A 52 -22.42 -32.69 10.51
CA GLY A 52 -21.39 -32.85 11.53
C GLY A 52 -20.11 -33.54 11.06
N ASN A 53 -19.97 -33.90 9.78
CA ASN A 53 -18.75 -34.51 9.27
C ASN A 53 -17.67 -33.45 9.08
N LEU A 54 -16.43 -33.83 9.34
CA LEU A 54 -15.26 -32.98 9.12
C LEU A 54 -14.87 -32.98 7.63
N LYS A 55 -14.79 -31.79 7.05
CA LYS A 55 -14.30 -31.57 5.70
C LYS A 55 -13.16 -30.58 5.71
N THR A 56 -12.03 -30.99 5.13
CA THR A 56 -10.88 -30.10 4.91
C THR A 56 -11.09 -29.27 3.65
N VAL A 57 -10.99 -27.95 3.79
CA VAL A 57 -11.21 -26.98 2.71
C VAL A 57 -9.97 -26.09 2.62
N GLN A 58 -9.56 -25.78 1.40
CA GLN A 58 -8.50 -24.83 1.13
C GLN A 58 -9.13 -23.47 0.82
N LEU A 59 -8.84 -22.48 1.66
CA LEU A 59 -9.18 -21.09 1.41
C LEU A 59 -8.06 -20.45 0.59
N VAL A 60 -8.41 -19.74 -0.44
CA VAL A 60 -7.47 -19.05 -1.34
C VAL A 60 -7.94 -17.62 -1.51
N VAL A 61 -7.02 -16.67 -1.30
CA VAL A 61 -7.26 -15.25 -1.55
C VAL A 61 -6.17 -14.74 -2.48
N GLU A 62 -6.56 -14.03 -3.53
CA GLU A 62 -5.66 -13.51 -4.55
C GLU A 62 -5.54 -11.99 -4.48
N GLY A 63 -4.33 -11.51 -4.82
CA GLY A 63 -4.00 -10.11 -5.06
C GLY A 63 -4.07 -9.77 -6.56
N PRO A 64 -3.40 -8.69 -6.99
CA PRO A 64 -2.49 -7.87 -6.19
C PRO A 64 -3.20 -6.95 -5.18
N VAL A 65 -2.51 -6.62 -4.09
CA VAL A 65 -2.94 -5.61 -3.12
C VAL A 65 -1.91 -4.50 -3.02
N SER A 66 -2.39 -3.29 -2.77
CA SER A 66 -1.55 -2.17 -2.33
C SER A 66 -1.78 -1.93 -0.84
N VAL A 67 -0.74 -1.56 -0.12
CA VAL A 67 -0.82 -1.31 1.33
C VAL A 67 -0.21 0.03 1.65
N ALA A 68 -0.91 0.84 2.43
CA ALA A 68 -0.35 2.03 3.06
C ALA A 68 -0.61 1.96 4.56
N GLY A 69 0.39 2.29 5.37
CA GLY A 69 0.27 2.21 6.81
C GLY A 69 1.06 3.28 7.51
N CYS A 70 0.58 3.69 8.68
CA CYS A 70 1.24 4.63 9.57
C CYS A 70 1.90 3.89 10.73
N THR A 71 2.98 4.44 11.23
CA THR A 71 3.65 3.95 12.44
C THR A 71 4.38 5.08 13.13
N THR A 72 4.44 5.02 14.44
CA THR A 72 5.27 5.90 15.27
C THR A 72 6.61 5.27 15.64
N GLN A 73 6.87 4.04 15.17
CA GLN A 73 8.12 3.34 15.45
C GLN A 73 9.24 3.85 14.55
N GLU A 74 10.36 4.25 15.14
CA GLU A 74 11.56 4.65 14.41
C GLU A 74 12.16 3.50 13.59
N LYS A 75 12.07 2.27 14.10
CA LYS A 75 12.59 1.07 13.42
C LYS A 75 11.47 0.12 13.08
N LEU A 76 11.20 -0.02 11.81
CA LEU A 76 10.35 -1.08 11.29
C LEU A 76 11.14 -2.39 11.18
N TYR A 77 10.43 -3.51 11.35
CA TYR A 77 11.01 -4.81 11.02
C TYR A 77 11.55 -4.79 9.59
N GLU A 78 12.84 -5.11 9.43
CA GLU A 78 13.57 -4.95 8.16
C GLU A 78 12.87 -5.56 6.94
N ASP A 79 12.21 -6.70 7.13
CA ASP A 79 11.53 -7.37 6.02
C ASP A 79 10.27 -6.62 5.57
N ASN A 80 9.60 -5.90 6.46
CA ASN A 80 8.50 -5.00 6.10
C ASN A 80 9.03 -3.72 5.46
N ALA A 81 10.03 -3.10 6.07
CA ALA A 81 10.66 -1.89 5.56
C ALA A 81 11.19 -2.07 4.12
N SER A 82 11.81 -3.21 3.84
CA SER A 82 12.38 -3.50 2.52
C SER A 82 11.34 -3.70 1.41
N ARG A 83 10.04 -3.83 1.75
CA ARG A 83 8.92 -3.95 0.79
C ARG A 83 8.12 -2.68 0.63
N SER A 84 8.50 -1.62 1.34
CA SER A 84 7.73 -0.39 1.42
C SER A 84 8.56 0.82 1.02
N PHE A 85 7.90 1.84 0.51
CA PHE A 85 8.48 3.18 0.45
C PHE A 85 8.26 3.84 1.80
N LEU A 86 9.33 4.14 2.51
CA LEU A 86 9.27 4.84 3.78
C LEU A 86 9.18 6.34 3.52
N ILE A 87 8.14 6.97 4.03
CA ILE A 87 7.90 8.40 3.92
C ILE A 87 7.95 8.98 5.32
N TYR A 88 8.91 9.85 5.55
CA TYR A 88 9.04 10.56 6.82
C TYR A 88 8.17 11.81 6.82
N ILE A 89 7.51 12.04 7.94
CA ILE A 89 6.72 13.27 8.14
C ILE A 89 7.66 14.37 8.58
N ASP A 90 7.44 15.59 8.06
CA ASP A 90 8.15 16.78 8.50
C ASP A 90 7.65 17.20 9.90
N GLU A 91 8.51 17.03 10.91
CA GLU A 91 8.26 17.39 12.33
C GLU A 91 8.97 18.71 12.72
N SER A 92 9.28 19.55 11.74
CA SER A 92 9.86 20.86 12.00
C SER A 92 8.88 21.79 12.73
N LYS A 93 9.41 22.73 13.51
CA LYS A 93 8.60 23.75 14.17
C LYS A 93 7.80 24.60 13.19
N GLU A 94 8.33 24.81 12.01
CA GLU A 94 7.68 25.51 10.91
C GLU A 94 6.46 24.75 10.40
N GLN A 95 6.57 23.44 10.30
CA GLN A 95 5.45 22.57 9.91
C GLN A 95 4.38 22.53 11.00
N ASP A 96 4.77 22.40 12.26
CA ASP A 96 3.85 22.44 13.38
C ASP A 96 3.08 23.76 13.43
N ALA A 97 3.74 24.90 13.22
CA ALA A 97 3.10 26.19 13.15
C ALA A 97 2.04 26.27 12.03
N ARG A 98 2.36 25.74 10.84
CA ARG A 98 1.41 25.67 9.71
C ARG A 98 0.20 24.80 10.02
N ILE A 99 0.44 23.64 10.63
CA ILE A 99 -0.64 22.71 11.04
C ILE A 99 -1.56 23.38 12.07
N MET A 100 -0.99 24.00 13.10
CA MET A 100 -1.77 24.70 14.13
C MET A 100 -2.55 25.88 13.56
N GLU A 101 -1.99 26.63 12.61
CA GLU A 101 -2.70 27.70 11.91
C GLU A 101 -3.87 27.15 11.08
N TYR A 102 -3.65 26.06 10.34
CA TYR A 102 -4.72 25.39 9.59
C TYR A 102 -5.85 24.94 10.53
N GLN A 103 -5.52 24.33 11.67
CA GLN A 103 -6.51 23.90 12.67
C GLN A 103 -7.33 25.08 13.19
N ARG A 104 -6.70 26.22 13.50
CA ARG A 104 -7.39 27.45 13.90
C ARG A 104 -8.32 27.97 12.81
N LYS A 105 -7.85 28.00 11.55
CA LYS A 105 -8.67 28.43 10.40
C LYS A 105 -9.85 27.49 10.18
N LYS A 106 -9.65 26.18 10.34
CA LYS A 106 -10.70 25.18 10.24
C LYS A 106 -11.76 25.37 11.32
N SER A 107 -11.35 25.54 12.57
CA SER A 107 -12.26 25.79 13.69
C SER A 107 -13.03 27.10 13.52
N ALA A 108 -12.43 28.11 12.92
CA ALA A 108 -13.08 29.38 12.60
C ALA A 108 -13.97 29.36 11.33
N GLY A 109 -14.15 28.21 10.69
CA GLY A 109 -14.95 28.09 9.46
C GLY A 109 -14.35 28.78 8.23
N LYS A 110 -13.05 29.12 8.26
CA LYS A 110 -12.37 29.88 7.19
C LYS A 110 -11.72 28.98 6.12
N ILE A 111 -11.91 27.65 6.19
CA ILE A 111 -11.37 26.74 5.20
C ILE A 111 -12.35 26.55 4.04
N ASN A 112 -11.85 26.72 2.83
CA ASN A 112 -12.66 26.49 1.62
C ASN A 112 -12.75 25.00 1.29
N THR A 113 -13.71 24.31 1.87
CA THR A 113 -13.96 22.87 1.63
C THR A 113 -14.47 22.56 0.22
N ALA A 114 -15.00 23.56 -0.50
CA ALA A 114 -15.40 23.38 -1.91
C ALA A 114 -14.17 23.12 -2.78
N ARG A 115 -13.10 23.92 -2.59
CA ARG A 115 -11.84 23.73 -3.32
C ARG A 115 -11.20 22.37 -3.05
N GLU A 116 -11.20 21.92 -1.80
CA GLU A 116 -10.69 20.58 -1.46
C GLU A 116 -11.47 19.46 -2.20
N ARG A 117 -12.80 19.59 -2.24
CA ARG A 117 -13.66 18.63 -2.99
C ARG A 117 -13.39 18.64 -4.49
N GLU A 118 -13.21 19.81 -5.09
CA GLU A 118 -12.85 19.95 -6.52
C GLU A 118 -11.53 19.27 -6.83
N VAL A 119 -10.49 19.53 -6.04
CA VAL A 119 -9.16 18.92 -6.22
C VAL A 119 -9.25 17.40 -6.06
N LYS A 120 -9.96 16.91 -5.04
CA LYS A 120 -10.18 15.47 -4.84
C LYS A 120 -10.88 14.84 -6.06
N LYS A 121 -11.91 15.49 -6.58
CA LYS A 121 -12.64 15.02 -7.76
C LYS A 121 -11.76 15.01 -9.02
N LEU A 122 -10.92 16.04 -9.19
CA LEU A 122 -9.96 16.11 -10.28
C LEU A 122 -8.99 14.93 -10.22
N MET A 123 -8.36 14.67 -9.05
CA MET A 123 -7.44 13.56 -8.86
C MET A 123 -8.11 12.20 -9.10
N GLN A 124 -9.35 12.03 -8.65
CA GLN A 124 -10.12 10.82 -8.93
C GLN A 124 -10.40 10.63 -10.43
N ASN A 125 -10.68 11.72 -11.14
CA ASN A 125 -10.90 11.66 -12.60
C ASN A 125 -9.60 11.32 -13.34
N CYS A 126 -8.47 11.89 -12.93
CA CYS A 126 -7.16 11.49 -13.47
C CYS A 126 -6.92 9.98 -13.35
N GLN A 127 -7.26 9.38 -12.20
CA GLN A 127 -7.16 7.93 -12.03
C GLN A 127 -8.09 7.13 -12.98
N ARG A 128 -9.30 7.64 -13.21
CA ARG A 128 -10.31 6.94 -14.03
C ARG A 128 -9.97 6.90 -15.51
N ILE A 129 -9.21 7.86 -16.01
CA ILE A 129 -8.83 7.92 -17.43
C ILE A 129 -7.58 7.10 -17.77
N LEU A 130 -6.82 6.67 -16.76
CA LEU A 130 -5.64 5.83 -16.97
C LEU A 130 -6.03 4.54 -17.69
N GLN A 131 -5.31 4.22 -18.75
CA GLN A 131 -5.49 2.98 -19.51
C GLN A 131 -4.49 1.91 -19.04
N PRO A 132 -4.87 0.63 -19.06
CA PRO A 132 -3.96 -0.46 -18.74
C PRO A 132 -2.94 -0.63 -19.88
N ILE A 133 -1.79 -0.01 -19.73
CA ILE A 133 -0.67 -0.08 -20.68
C ILE A 133 0.52 -0.81 -20.04
N THR A 134 1.32 -1.45 -20.87
CA THR A 134 2.62 -1.97 -20.47
C THR A 134 3.67 -0.89 -20.66
N VAL A 135 4.40 -0.55 -19.60
CA VAL A 135 5.52 0.38 -19.67
C VAL A 135 6.81 -0.40 -19.89
N ILE A 136 7.56 -0.04 -20.93
CA ILE A 136 8.88 -0.59 -21.21
C ILE A 136 9.90 0.53 -21.05
N ASN A 137 10.91 0.30 -20.21
CA ASN A 137 12.01 1.24 -20.02
C ASN A 137 13.23 0.83 -20.87
N PRO A 138 13.48 1.47 -22.01
CA PRO A 138 14.59 1.10 -22.90
C PRO A 138 15.98 1.42 -22.30
N TYR A 139 16.02 2.17 -21.21
CA TYR A 139 17.26 2.54 -20.54
C TYR A 139 17.55 1.69 -19.29
N ALA A 140 16.70 0.72 -18.96
CA ALA A 140 16.77 -0.06 -17.71
C ALA A 140 18.15 -0.70 -17.50
N GLU A 141 18.78 -1.24 -18.55
CA GLU A 141 20.09 -1.88 -18.48
C GLU A 141 21.23 -0.90 -18.12
N LYS A 142 21.04 0.40 -18.38
CA LYS A 142 22.01 1.46 -18.08
C LYS A 142 21.85 2.04 -16.68
N LEU A 143 20.73 1.78 -16.04
CA LEU A 143 20.41 2.32 -14.72
C LEU A 143 21.05 1.48 -13.63
N LYS A 144 21.77 2.13 -12.74
CA LYS A 144 22.44 1.48 -11.61
C LYS A 144 22.09 2.23 -10.33
N ILE A 145 21.90 1.49 -9.25
CA ILE A 145 21.81 2.04 -7.90
C ILE A 145 23.15 1.84 -7.17
N PRO A 146 23.50 2.66 -6.16
CA PRO A 146 24.69 2.44 -5.35
C PRO A 146 24.69 1.06 -4.70
N ALA A 147 25.88 0.48 -4.50
CA ALA A 147 26.00 -0.87 -3.92
C ALA A 147 25.62 -0.91 -2.42
N GLU A 148 25.77 0.23 -1.74
CA GLU A 148 25.59 0.40 -0.29
C GLU A 148 24.12 0.54 0.13
N VAL A 149 23.17 0.53 -0.83
CA VAL A 149 21.75 0.66 -0.50
C VAL A 149 21.24 -0.54 0.30
N PHE A 150 20.29 -0.28 1.17
CA PHE A 150 19.62 -1.32 1.95
C PHE A 150 18.92 -2.35 1.04
N LYS A 151 19.22 -3.66 1.27
CA LYS A 151 18.65 -4.77 0.48
C LYS A 151 18.74 -4.55 -1.04
N PRO A 152 19.93 -4.50 -1.65
CA PRO A 152 20.16 -4.00 -3.02
C PRO A 152 19.23 -4.60 -4.09
N ARG A 153 18.97 -5.91 -4.03
CA ARG A 153 18.08 -6.59 -5.00
C ARG A 153 16.66 -6.05 -4.98
N ARG A 154 16.11 -5.77 -3.78
CA ARG A 154 14.75 -5.20 -3.64
C ARG A 154 14.73 -3.72 -4.00
N SER A 155 15.72 -2.98 -3.51
CA SER A 155 15.84 -1.54 -3.82
C SER A 155 15.96 -1.31 -5.31
N ASN A 156 16.71 -2.14 -6.03
CA ASN A 156 16.80 -2.05 -7.49
C ASN A 156 15.44 -2.32 -8.17
N ALA A 157 14.72 -3.36 -7.75
CA ALA A 157 13.37 -3.63 -8.27
C ALA A 157 12.41 -2.46 -8.02
N HIS A 158 12.40 -1.92 -6.79
CA HIS A 158 11.56 -0.75 -6.45
C HIS A 158 11.95 0.50 -7.24
N TYR A 159 13.25 0.72 -7.48
CA TYR A 159 13.72 1.83 -8.30
C TYR A 159 13.18 1.77 -9.72
N LEU A 160 13.28 0.60 -10.36
CA LEU A 160 12.76 0.39 -11.71
C LEU A 160 11.24 0.51 -11.76
N GLN A 161 10.53 -0.13 -10.83
CA GLN A 161 9.07 -0.05 -10.73
C GLN A 161 8.57 1.39 -10.49
N ARG A 162 9.32 2.20 -9.75
CA ARG A 162 8.97 3.61 -9.56
C ARG A 162 9.01 4.40 -10.87
N ILE A 163 10.02 4.14 -11.71
CA ILE A 163 10.11 4.76 -13.03
C ILE A 163 8.92 4.34 -13.89
N GLU A 164 8.60 3.06 -13.91
CA GLU A 164 7.43 2.52 -14.61
C GLU A 164 6.13 3.17 -14.12
N ALA A 165 5.94 3.27 -12.81
CA ALA A 165 4.75 3.90 -12.22
C ALA A 165 4.63 5.38 -12.61
N VAL A 166 5.71 6.16 -12.54
CA VAL A 166 5.70 7.58 -12.95
C VAL A 166 5.38 7.71 -14.43
N THR A 167 5.95 6.86 -15.27
CA THR A 167 5.67 6.84 -16.72
C THR A 167 4.21 6.46 -17.00
N TYR A 168 3.70 5.47 -16.26
CA TYR A 168 2.29 5.05 -16.34
C TYR A 168 1.34 6.21 -16.03
N TYR A 169 1.63 7.02 -15.01
CA TYR A 169 0.82 8.20 -14.68
C TYR A 169 0.91 9.34 -15.67
N LYS A 170 1.93 9.35 -16.51
CA LYS A 170 2.18 10.39 -17.53
C LYS A 170 1.76 9.94 -18.94
N GLN A 171 0.66 9.23 -19.04
CA GLN A 171 0.11 8.77 -20.33
C GLN A 171 -0.40 9.92 -21.20
N TYR A 172 -0.77 11.03 -20.57
CA TYR A 172 -1.37 12.21 -21.20
C TYR A 172 -0.57 13.47 -20.93
#